data_d6e9f4d695330fc25426224d699808ba
#
_entry.id   d6e9f4d695330fc25426224d699808ba
#
_cell.length_a   1.000
_cell.length_b   1.000
_cell.length_c   1.000
_cell.angle_alpha   90.00
_cell.angle_beta   90.00
_cell.angle_gamma   90.00
#
_symmetry.space_group_name_H-M   'P 1'
#
loop_
_entity.id
_entity.type
_entity.pdbx_description
1 polymer ?
#
loop_
_entity_poly.entity_id
_entity_poly.type
_entity_poly.pdbx_seq_one_letter_code
_entity_poly.pdbx_strand_id
1 'polypeptide(L)'
;MQLTSRTIAILIALLVAGVLTTFAYVAHSLPLQQAFLAAGVTLAACFLLVYLSFEALIFREINGIYAGLEHIKRKEFKKLSNKFLFRPEPIKRVRDEILQMAERRQQELDELVRLQALRREFLADVSHELKTPLFAAQGFVHTVLDDEDDEIDLATRRKFLSKAAASLDALDALVQDLVTIAQLEKGVVRMRRQRFDIVALVREIFELLEQQAARRGTTLAMFPPTLPSAGLMVVADRNRIRQVLVNLIDNAIKYGREQGRVVVSLVESSRGVRIAVRDDGAGIAPEHQSRIFERFYRIDKSRSRDSGGSGLGLAISKHIVEAHKSSIRVKSTLGEGTTLEFKLSKPKNRDLGT
;
A
#
# COMPACT_ATOMS: atom_id res chain seq x y z
N MET A 1 24.78 -22.06 35.52
CA MET A 1 24.61 -23.51 35.42
C MET A 1 23.12 -23.80 35.63
N GLN A 2 22.33 -24.05 34.55
CA GLN A 2 20.91 -24.34 34.69
C GLN A 2 20.77 -25.81 35.14
N LEU A 3 20.35 -26.00 36.38
CA LEU A 3 19.99 -27.30 36.88
C LEU A 3 18.77 -27.84 36.08
N THR A 4 18.95 -28.87 35.30
CA THR A 4 17.82 -29.49 34.59
C THR A 4 16.89 -30.22 35.59
N SER A 5 15.60 -30.38 35.25
CA SER A 5 14.64 -31.09 36.09
C SER A 5 15.14 -32.53 36.50
N ARG A 6 15.91 -33.14 35.61
CA ARG A 6 16.57 -34.42 35.86
C ARG A 6 17.62 -34.35 36.96
N THR A 7 18.46 -33.32 36.95
CA THR A 7 19.51 -33.14 37.98
C THR A 7 18.92 -32.87 39.37
N ILE A 8 17.80 -32.10 39.41
CA ILE A 8 17.08 -31.84 40.67
C ILE A 8 16.43 -33.14 41.20
N ALA A 9 15.77 -33.88 40.33
CA ALA A 9 15.15 -35.17 40.71
C ALA A 9 16.19 -36.18 41.22
N ILE A 10 17.36 -36.27 40.59
CA ILE A 10 18.47 -37.15 41.03
C ILE A 10 18.99 -36.69 42.41
N LEU A 11 19.19 -35.41 42.64
CA LEU A 11 19.64 -34.88 43.90
C LEU A 11 18.68 -35.17 45.07
N ILE A 12 17.40 -34.96 44.87
CA ILE A 12 16.34 -35.26 45.86
C ILE A 12 16.26 -36.76 46.14
N ALA A 13 16.31 -37.55 45.08
CA ALA A 13 16.25 -39.03 45.23
C ALA A 13 17.48 -39.55 46.00
N LEU A 14 18.70 -39.06 45.75
CA LEU A 14 19.91 -39.39 46.47
C LEU A 14 19.81 -39.01 47.95
N LEU A 15 19.31 -37.81 48.25
CA LEU A 15 19.14 -37.33 49.60
C LEU A 15 18.14 -38.20 50.41
N VAL A 16 16.98 -38.50 49.83
CA VAL A 16 15.94 -39.34 50.45
C VAL A 16 16.46 -40.77 50.67
N ALA A 17 17.12 -41.35 49.64
CA ALA A 17 17.69 -42.68 49.76
C ALA A 17 18.78 -42.77 50.85
N GLY A 18 19.66 -41.73 50.97
CA GLY A 18 20.67 -41.61 51.99
C GLY A 18 20.09 -41.56 53.42
N VAL A 19 19.02 -40.76 53.58
CA VAL A 19 18.31 -40.66 54.88
C VAL A 19 17.65 -41.98 55.26
N LEU A 20 16.96 -42.63 54.31
CA LEU A 20 16.30 -43.92 54.58
C LEU A 20 17.25 -45.05 54.86
N THR A 21 18.38 -45.13 54.18
CA THR A 21 19.42 -46.15 54.45
C THR A 21 20.10 -45.96 55.76
N THR A 22 20.44 -44.76 56.17
CA THR A 22 21.01 -44.46 57.49
C THR A 22 19.99 -44.81 58.59
N PHE A 23 18.73 -44.48 58.41
CA PHE A 23 17.67 -44.83 59.34
C PHE A 23 17.47 -46.34 59.45
N ALA A 24 17.42 -47.07 58.35
CA ALA A 24 17.24 -48.52 58.31
C ALA A 24 18.44 -49.28 58.94
N TYR A 25 19.68 -48.80 58.68
CA TYR A 25 20.87 -49.34 59.26
C TYR A 25 20.90 -49.17 60.78
N VAL A 26 20.60 -48.01 61.28
CA VAL A 26 20.61 -47.66 62.72
C VAL A 26 19.44 -48.32 63.47
N ALA A 27 18.25 -48.39 62.90
CA ALA A 27 17.05 -48.89 63.59
C ALA A 27 16.89 -50.40 63.59
N HIS A 28 17.35 -51.14 62.54
CA HIS A 28 17.03 -52.53 62.32
C HIS A 28 18.21 -53.53 62.23
N SER A 29 19.46 -53.11 62.41
CA SER A 29 20.65 -53.97 62.31
C SER A 29 20.71 -54.86 61.08
N LEU A 30 20.22 -54.36 59.91
CA LEU A 30 20.13 -55.09 58.66
C LEU A 30 21.53 -55.41 58.10
N PRO A 31 21.75 -56.64 57.56
CA PRO A 31 22.99 -56.98 56.89
C PRO A 31 23.23 -56.00 55.72
N LEU A 32 24.48 -55.57 55.55
CA LEU A 32 24.88 -54.50 54.64
C LEU A 32 24.37 -54.66 53.20
N GLN A 33 24.29 -55.91 52.71
CA GLN A 33 23.75 -56.23 51.35
C GLN A 33 22.26 -55.89 51.18
N GLN A 34 21.45 -56.14 52.19
CA GLN A 34 20.02 -55.81 52.15
C GLN A 34 19.74 -54.32 52.30
N ALA A 35 20.63 -53.61 53.05
CA ALA A 35 20.56 -52.15 53.17
C ALA A 35 20.85 -51.45 51.82
N PHE A 36 21.83 -51.93 51.05
CA PHE A 36 22.11 -51.40 49.71
C PHE A 36 21.03 -51.70 48.69
N LEU A 37 20.39 -52.89 48.74
CA LEU A 37 19.26 -53.23 47.89
C LEU A 37 18.06 -52.33 48.19
N ALA A 38 17.71 -52.11 49.43
CA ALA A 38 16.63 -51.20 49.83
C ALA A 38 16.91 -49.75 49.42
N ALA A 39 18.19 -49.29 49.53
CA ALA A 39 18.58 -47.99 49.06
C ALA A 39 18.42 -47.82 47.54
N GLY A 40 18.78 -48.83 46.76
CA GLY A 40 18.63 -48.81 45.32
C GLY A 40 17.18 -48.75 44.86
N VAL A 41 16.30 -49.50 45.50
CA VAL A 41 14.87 -49.49 45.20
C VAL A 41 14.19 -48.16 45.58
N THR A 42 14.54 -47.59 46.78
CA THR A 42 14.01 -46.31 47.21
C THR A 42 14.54 -45.16 46.35
N LEU A 43 15.80 -45.20 45.95
CA LEU A 43 16.37 -44.22 45.02
C LEU A 43 15.61 -44.21 43.69
N ALA A 44 15.38 -45.41 43.10
CA ALA A 44 14.67 -45.52 41.83
C ALA A 44 13.23 -45.05 41.92
N ALA A 45 12.52 -45.45 43.00
CA ALA A 45 11.13 -45.04 43.24
C ALA A 45 10.97 -43.53 43.46
N CYS A 46 11.82 -42.94 44.30
CA CYS A 46 11.81 -41.49 44.55
C CYS A 46 12.18 -40.70 43.29
N PHE A 47 13.18 -41.15 42.54
CA PHE A 47 13.53 -40.54 41.27
C PHE A 47 12.37 -40.53 40.29
N LEU A 48 11.74 -41.68 40.11
CA LEU A 48 10.62 -41.84 39.19
C LEU A 48 9.42 -40.96 39.60
N LEU A 49 9.12 -40.91 40.90
CA LEU A 49 7.97 -40.18 41.45
C LEU A 49 8.19 -38.62 41.28
N VAL A 50 9.37 -38.13 41.63
CA VAL A 50 9.72 -36.75 41.48
C VAL A 50 9.78 -36.35 40.00
N TYR A 51 10.37 -37.21 39.15
CA TYR A 51 10.47 -36.98 37.71
C TYR A 51 9.08 -36.86 37.07
N LEU A 52 8.19 -37.87 37.34
CA LEU A 52 6.83 -37.85 36.79
C LEU A 52 5.97 -36.71 37.32
N SER A 53 6.11 -36.37 38.61
CA SER A 53 5.39 -35.23 39.20
C SER A 53 5.80 -33.90 38.59
N PHE A 54 7.10 -33.69 38.37
CA PHE A 54 7.63 -32.50 37.76
C PHE A 54 7.24 -32.41 36.30
N GLU A 55 7.27 -33.50 35.56
CA GLU A 55 6.86 -33.55 34.17
C GLU A 55 5.35 -33.28 34.02
N ALA A 56 4.52 -33.82 34.89
CA ALA A 56 3.07 -33.61 34.92
C ALA A 56 2.72 -32.14 35.27
N LEU A 57 3.44 -31.50 36.20
CA LEU A 57 3.24 -30.10 36.57
C LEU A 57 3.63 -29.16 35.40
N ILE A 58 4.76 -29.39 34.76
CA ILE A 58 5.20 -28.60 33.60
C ILE A 58 4.22 -28.79 32.45
N PHE A 59 3.74 -29.99 32.17
CA PHE A 59 2.75 -30.24 31.13
C PHE A 59 1.44 -29.53 31.40
N ARG A 60 0.97 -29.47 32.65
CA ARG A 60 -0.25 -28.73 33.01
C ARG A 60 -0.14 -27.25 32.82
N GLU A 61 1.00 -26.63 33.22
CA GLU A 61 1.25 -25.20 33.04
C GLU A 61 1.37 -24.83 31.54
N ILE A 62 2.09 -25.65 30.78
CA ILE A 62 2.26 -25.43 29.34
C ILE A 62 0.91 -25.54 28.61
N ASN A 63 0.10 -26.55 28.94
CA ASN A 63 -1.24 -26.69 28.35
C ASN A 63 -2.17 -25.51 28.72
N GLY A 64 -2.03 -24.94 29.92
CA GLY A 64 -2.76 -23.74 30.33
C GLY A 64 -2.38 -22.50 29.47
N ILE A 65 -1.10 -22.34 29.18
CA ILE A 65 -0.61 -21.27 28.29
C ILE A 65 -1.11 -21.49 26.84
N TYR A 66 -1.07 -22.73 26.33
CA TYR A 66 -1.59 -23.07 25.02
C TYR A 66 -3.10 -22.84 24.91
N ALA A 67 -3.88 -23.22 25.93
CA ALA A 67 -5.33 -22.97 25.93
C ALA A 67 -5.66 -21.48 25.91
N GLY A 68 -4.86 -20.64 26.61
CA GLY A 68 -4.99 -19.18 26.55
C GLY A 68 -4.65 -18.59 25.18
N LEU A 69 -3.59 -19.10 24.54
CA LEU A 69 -3.19 -18.69 23.20
C LEU A 69 -4.17 -19.15 22.10
N GLU A 70 -4.77 -20.34 22.26
CA GLU A 70 -5.77 -20.90 21.33
C GLU A 70 -7.06 -20.05 21.30
N HIS A 71 -7.42 -19.42 22.41
CA HIS A 71 -8.58 -18.52 22.48
C HIS A 71 -8.37 -17.26 21.63
N ILE A 72 -7.12 -16.84 21.46
CA ILE A 72 -6.75 -15.65 20.66
C ILE A 72 -6.68 -15.97 19.15
N LYS A 73 -6.44 -17.23 18.76
CA LYS A 73 -6.20 -17.62 17.35
C LYS A 73 -6.95 -18.88 16.91
N ARG A 74 -8.27 -18.84 16.95
CA ARG A 74 -9.18 -19.98 16.67
C ARG A 74 -9.04 -20.66 15.27
N LYS A 75 -8.28 -20.14 14.32
CA LYS A 75 -8.21 -20.66 12.93
C LYS A 75 -6.93 -21.40 12.52
N GLU A 76 -5.79 -21.15 13.13
CA GLU A 76 -4.51 -21.73 12.67
C GLU A 76 -4.03 -22.95 13.48
N PHE A 77 -4.48 -23.12 14.73
CA PHE A 77 -3.99 -24.12 15.66
C PHE A 77 -4.58 -25.55 15.51
N LYS A 78 -5.65 -25.73 14.74
CA LYS A 78 -6.28 -27.06 14.56
C LYS A 78 -5.39 -28.15 13.96
N LYS A 79 -4.26 -27.79 13.35
CA LYS A 79 -3.32 -28.73 12.72
C LYS A 79 -2.18 -29.23 13.63
N LEU A 80 -1.96 -28.62 14.78
CA LEU A 80 -0.81 -28.91 15.66
C LEU A 80 -1.10 -29.87 16.81
N SER A 81 -2.35 -30.03 17.23
CA SER A 81 -2.74 -30.74 18.46
C SER A 81 -2.37 -32.23 18.53
N ASN A 82 -2.23 -32.94 17.40
CA ASN A 82 -2.05 -34.38 17.40
C ASN A 82 -0.59 -34.92 17.33
N LYS A 83 0.43 -34.07 17.35
CA LYS A 83 1.84 -34.49 17.23
C LYS A 83 2.71 -34.24 18.48
N PHE A 84 2.11 -33.82 19.59
CA PHE A 84 2.87 -33.22 20.70
C PHE A 84 3.37 -34.23 21.79
N LEU A 85 2.99 -35.47 21.76
CA LEU A 85 3.23 -36.39 22.88
C LEU A 85 4.68 -36.91 23.06
N PHE A 86 5.59 -36.70 22.10
CA PHE A 86 6.92 -37.34 22.16
C PHE A 86 8.10 -36.51 21.61
N ARG A 87 8.19 -35.15 21.81
CA ARG A 87 9.36 -34.43 21.36
C ARG A 87 10.04 -33.61 22.48
N PRO A 88 11.39 -33.64 22.57
CA PRO A 88 12.13 -32.85 23.56
C PRO A 88 12.04 -31.36 23.25
N GLU A 89 11.95 -30.52 24.30
CA GLU A 89 11.95 -29.05 24.34
C GLU A 89 10.63 -28.32 23.99
N PRO A 90 9.49 -28.61 24.65
CA PRO A 90 8.25 -27.85 24.44
C PRO A 90 8.37 -26.37 24.83
N ILE A 91 9.16 -26.05 25.86
CA ILE A 91 9.30 -24.68 26.39
C ILE A 91 10.00 -23.74 25.39
N LYS A 92 11.02 -24.19 24.69
CA LYS A 92 11.72 -23.38 23.68
C LYS A 92 10.79 -23.00 22.53
N ARG A 93 9.93 -23.93 22.08
CA ARG A 93 8.97 -23.68 21.01
C ARG A 93 7.89 -22.68 21.41
N VAL A 94 7.34 -22.79 22.63
CA VAL A 94 6.39 -21.81 23.16
C VAL A 94 7.00 -20.43 23.19
N ARG A 95 8.22 -20.31 23.70
CA ARG A 95 8.97 -19.04 23.69
C ARG A 95 9.14 -18.49 22.30
N ASP A 96 9.60 -19.34 21.35
CA ASP A 96 9.87 -18.91 19.97
C ASP A 96 8.58 -18.50 19.25
N GLU A 97 7.47 -19.18 19.54
CA GLU A 97 6.15 -18.83 19.00
C GLU A 97 5.60 -17.54 19.61
N ILE A 98 5.79 -17.30 20.91
CA ILE A 98 5.43 -16.05 21.57
C ILE A 98 6.25 -14.89 20.98
N LEU A 99 7.56 -15.08 20.77
CA LEU A 99 8.43 -14.06 20.17
C LEU A 99 7.99 -13.74 18.74
N GLN A 100 7.72 -14.74 17.91
CA GLN A 100 7.20 -14.54 16.55
C GLN A 100 5.84 -13.83 16.55
N MET A 101 4.96 -14.16 17.50
CA MET A 101 3.68 -13.47 17.62
C MET A 101 3.88 -12.01 18.03
N ALA A 102 4.78 -11.74 18.97
CA ALA A 102 5.10 -10.38 19.40
C ALA A 102 5.68 -9.56 18.23
N GLU A 103 6.61 -10.14 17.45
CA GLU A 103 7.19 -9.49 16.28
C GLU A 103 6.13 -9.19 15.21
N ARG A 104 5.23 -10.14 14.90
CA ARG A 104 4.13 -9.91 13.96
C ARG A 104 3.19 -8.82 14.45
N ARG A 105 2.85 -8.83 15.73
CA ARG A 105 2.00 -7.77 16.32
C ARG A 105 2.67 -6.41 16.28
N GLN A 106 3.98 -6.35 16.51
CA GLN A 106 4.72 -5.11 16.39
C GLN A 106 4.68 -4.60 14.95
N GLN A 107 4.91 -5.46 13.96
CA GLN A 107 4.82 -5.11 12.54
C GLN A 107 3.41 -4.62 12.16
N GLU A 108 2.35 -5.30 12.62
CA GLU A 108 0.96 -4.87 12.40
C GLU A 108 0.70 -3.47 13.02
N LEU A 109 1.20 -3.23 14.24
CA LEU A 109 1.09 -1.92 14.90
C LEU A 109 1.85 -0.83 14.15
N ASP A 110 3.08 -1.09 13.75
CA ASP A 110 3.90 -0.14 12.99
C ASP A 110 3.24 0.21 11.65
N GLU A 111 2.65 -0.79 10.97
CA GLU A 111 1.88 -0.55 9.75
C GLU A 111 0.63 0.29 10.00
N LEU A 112 -0.14 0.00 11.08
CA LEU A 112 -1.31 0.80 11.47
C LEU A 112 -0.93 2.24 11.80
N VAL A 113 0.15 2.46 12.54
CA VAL A 113 0.67 3.81 12.86
C VAL A 113 1.05 4.54 11.58
N ARG A 114 1.75 3.86 10.66
CA ARG A 114 2.11 4.42 9.35
C ARG A 114 0.89 4.79 8.52
N LEU A 115 -0.11 3.90 8.43
CA LEU A 115 -1.36 4.17 7.71
C LEU A 115 -2.12 5.34 8.33
N GLN A 116 -2.14 5.45 9.67
CA GLN A 116 -2.75 6.56 10.37
C GLN A 116 -2.04 7.89 10.10
N ALA A 117 -0.71 7.89 10.05
CA ALA A 117 0.10 9.06 9.70
C ALA A 117 -0.20 9.53 8.27
N LEU A 118 -0.18 8.61 7.30
CA LEU A 118 -0.53 8.91 5.89
C LEU A 118 -1.96 9.46 5.76
N ARG A 119 -2.91 8.93 6.53
CA ARG A 119 -4.29 9.45 6.54
C ARG A 119 -4.38 10.88 7.09
N ARG A 120 -3.63 11.19 8.16
CA ARG A 120 -3.58 12.55 8.72
C ARG A 120 -2.97 13.53 7.74
N GLU A 121 -1.85 13.17 7.13
CA GLU A 121 -1.18 13.97 6.10
C GLU A 121 -2.12 14.24 4.92
N PHE A 122 -2.79 13.20 4.40
CA PHE A 122 -3.80 13.35 3.35
C PHE A 122 -4.91 14.35 3.71
N LEU A 123 -5.47 14.26 4.93
CA LEU A 123 -6.52 15.19 5.37
C LEU A 123 -6.00 16.63 5.52
N ALA A 124 -4.76 16.80 5.94
CA ALA A 124 -4.12 18.12 6.02
C ALA A 124 -3.92 18.72 4.63
N ASP A 125 -3.41 17.93 3.67
CA ASP A 125 -3.21 18.36 2.28
C ASP A 125 -4.55 18.71 1.61
N VAL A 126 -5.59 17.86 1.77
CA VAL A 126 -6.94 18.15 1.27
C VAL A 126 -7.45 19.49 1.81
N SER A 127 -7.31 19.70 3.13
CA SER A 127 -7.77 20.95 3.76
C SER A 127 -7.05 22.16 3.22
N HIS A 128 -5.74 22.05 2.99
CA HIS A 128 -4.93 23.13 2.46
C HIS A 128 -5.27 23.45 1.00
N GLU A 129 -5.38 22.41 0.16
CA GLU A 129 -5.68 22.56 -1.28
C GLU A 129 -7.10 23.06 -1.54
N LEU A 130 -8.07 22.75 -0.66
CA LEU A 130 -9.43 23.32 -0.72
C LEU A 130 -9.48 24.78 -0.27
N LYS A 131 -8.73 25.17 0.77
CA LYS A 131 -8.72 26.54 1.29
C LYS A 131 -8.21 27.55 0.28
N THR A 132 -7.18 27.22 -0.48
CA THR A 132 -6.53 28.13 -1.41
C THR A 132 -7.47 28.70 -2.48
N PRO A 133 -8.16 27.89 -3.30
CA PRO A 133 -9.11 28.40 -4.30
C PRO A 133 -10.33 29.04 -3.64
N LEU A 134 -10.79 28.53 -2.49
CA LEU A 134 -11.93 29.09 -1.77
C LEU A 134 -11.63 30.54 -1.33
N PHE A 135 -10.50 30.76 -0.64
CA PHE A 135 -10.14 32.09 -0.18
C PHE A 135 -9.80 33.04 -1.34
N ALA A 136 -9.23 32.53 -2.44
CA ALA A 136 -9.01 33.34 -3.63
C ALA A 136 -10.35 33.81 -4.24
N ALA A 137 -11.33 32.92 -4.37
CA ALA A 137 -12.66 33.26 -4.86
C ALA A 137 -13.34 34.28 -3.94
N GLN A 138 -13.32 34.05 -2.61
CA GLN A 138 -13.88 34.99 -1.63
C GLN A 138 -13.19 36.36 -1.71
N GLY A 139 -11.86 36.38 -1.79
CA GLY A 139 -11.11 37.67 -1.89
C GLY A 139 -11.50 38.47 -3.12
N PHE A 140 -11.60 37.82 -4.31
CA PHE A 140 -12.04 38.51 -5.53
C PHE A 140 -13.49 39.02 -5.43
N VAL A 141 -14.39 38.26 -4.82
CA VAL A 141 -15.79 38.68 -4.60
C VAL A 141 -15.87 39.82 -3.62
N HIS A 142 -15.14 39.76 -2.48
CA HIS A 142 -15.10 40.88 -1.52
C HIS A 142 -14.52 42.14 -2.11
N THR A 143 -13.44 42.03 -2.92
CA THR A 143 -12.87 43.23 -3.60
C THR A 143 -13.91 43.91 -4.48
N VAL A 144 -14.84 43.18 -5.09
CA VAL A 144 -15.92 43.79 -5.89
C VAL A 144 -17.06 44.30 -5.03
N LEU A 145 -17.37 43.67 -3.89
CA LEU A 145 -18.47 44.05 -3.00
C LEU A 145 -18.11 45.24 -2.13
N ASP A 146 -16.84 45.40 -1.73
CA ASP A 146 -16.34 46.43 -0.85
C ASP A 146 -16.03 47.75 -1.63
N ASP A 147 -16.28 47.76 -2.94
CA ASP A 147 -16.10 48.95 -3.81
C ASP A 147 -17.32 49.85 -3.70
N GLU A 148 -17.47 50.50 -2.54
CA GLU A 148 -18.62 51.37 -2.21
C GLU A 148 -18.64 52.67 -3.06
N ASP A 149 -17.47 53.13 -3.49
CA ASP A 149 -17.32 54.40 -4.23
C ASP A 149 -17.28 54.24 -5.77
N ASP A 150 -17.57 53.02 -6.29
CA ASP A 150 -17.51 52.67 -7.72
C ASP A 150 -16.14 53.02 -8.38
N GLU A 151 -15.06 52.93 -7.61
CA GLU A 151 -13.72 53.25 -8.10
C GLU A 151 -13.19 52.19 -9.07
N ILE A 152 -13.72 50.94 -8.99
CA ILE A 152 -13.34 49.84 -9.87
C ILE A 152 -14.15 49.92 -11.17
N ASP A 153 -13.45 50.09 -12.30
CA ASP A 153 -14.07 50.10 -13.61
C ASP A 153 -14.74 48.74 -13.96
N LEU A 154 -15.69 48.78 -14.86
CA LEU A 154 -16.50 47.64 -15.25
C LEU A 154 -15.66 46.48 -15.82
N ALA A 155 -14.55 46.78 -16.50
CA ALA A 155 -13.62 45.79 -17.05
C ALA A 155 -12.85 45.06 -15.95
N THR A 156 -12.37 45.80 -14.97
CA THR A 156 -11.65 45.28 -13.80
C THR A 156 -12.59 44.46 -12.89
N ARG A 157 -13.82 44.95 -12.65
CA ARG A 157 -14.86 44.22 -11.91
C ARG A 157 -15.17 42.88 -12.58
N ARG A 158 -15.35 42.84 -13.90
CA ARG A 158 -15.55 41.65 -14.71
C ARG A 158 -14.35 40.70 -14.62
N LYS A 159 -13.14 41.25 -14.60
CA LYS A 159 -11.91 40.46 -14.44
C LYS A 159 -11.84 39.76 -13.08
N PHE A 160 -12.22 40.44 -11.98
CA PHE A 160 -12.25 39.82 -10.64
C PHE A 160 -13.29 38.74 -10.56
N LEU A 161 -14.50 38.95 -11.05
CA LEU A 161 -15.56 37.92 -11.11
C LEU A 161 -15.15 36.72 -11.96
N SER A 162 -14.46 36.95 -13.09
CA SER A 162 -13.93 35.84 -13.89
C SER A 162 -12.84 35.04 -13.15
N LYS A 163 -11.99 35.71 -12.36
CA LYS A 163 -11.01 35.00 -11.51
C LYS A 163 -11.67 34.24 -10.38
N ALA A 164 -12.71 34.81 -9.76
CA ALA A 164 -13.50 34.10 -8.74
C ALA A 164 -14.16 32.82 -9.32
N ALA A 165 -14.78 32.95 -10.51
CA ALA A 165 -15.37 31.79 -11.22
C ALA A 165 -14.31 30.72 -11.50
N ALA A 166 -13.15 31.08 -12.06
CA ALA A 166 -12.06 30.14 -12.31
C ALA A 166 -11.54 29.45 -11.05
N SER A 167 -11.54 30.15 -9.90
CA SER A 167 -11.16 29.56 -8.60
C SER A 167 -12.21 28.55 -8.11
N LEU A 168 -13.50 28.80 -8.33
CA LEU A 168 -14.58 27.87 -8.01
C LEU A 168 -14.57 26.65 -8.93
N ASP A 169 -14.28 26.82 -10.24
CA ASP A 169 -14.11 25.70 -11.17
C ASP A 169 -12.95 24.79 -10.76
N ALA A 170 -11.84 25.37 -10.32
CA ALA A 170 -10.69 24.61 -9.78
C ALA A 170 -11.06 23.84 -8.49
N LEU A 171 -11.88 24.44 -7.62
CA LEU A 171 -12.38 23.80 -6.41
C LEU A 171 -13.29 22.61 -6.76
N ASP A 172 -14.21 22.77 -7.70
CA ASP A 172 -15.09 21.67 -8.15
C ASP A 172 -14.27 20.51 -8.74
N ALA A 173 -13.30 20.79 -9.60
CA ALA A 173 -12.40 19.79 -10.15
C ALA A 173 -11.64 19.02 -9.05
N LEU A 174 -11.15 19.72 -8.02
CA LEU A 174 -10.49 19.08 -6.87
C LEU A 174 -11.43 18.17 -6.09
N VAL A 175 -12.69 18.59 -5.85
CA VAL A 175 -13.70 17.76 -5.18
C VAL A 175 -14.00 16.51 -5.99
N GLN A 176 -14.15 16.61 -7.32
CA GLN A 176 -14.37 15.48 -8.22
C GLN A 176 -13.19 14.50 -8.21
N ASP A 177 -11.96 15.00 -8.16
CA ASP A 177 -10.76 14.19 -8.04
C ASP A 177 -10.75 13.41 -6.70
N LEU A 178 -11.09 14.07 -5.58
CA LEU A 178 -11.18 13.44 -4.26
C LEU A 178 -12.26 12.35 -4.22
N VAL A 179 -13.43 12.60 -4.77
CA VAL A 179 -14.51 11.61 -4.88
C VAL A 179 -14.03 10.41 -5.71
N THR A 180 -13.33 10.67 -6.82
CA THR A 180 -12.80 9.62 -7.69
C THR A 180 -11.79 8.74 -6.95
N ILE A 181 -10.85 9.33 -6.21
CA ILE A 181 -9.89 8.59 -5.38
C ILE A 181 -10.60 7.74 -4.33
N ALA A 182 -11.53 8.35 -3.57
CA ALA A 182 -12.27 7.65 -2.53
C ALA A 182 -13.05 6.44 -3.07
N GLN A 183 -13.62 6.56 -4.26
CA GLN A 183 -14.34 5.49 -4.93
C GLN A 183 -13.39 4.37 -5.40
N LEU A 184 -12.24 4.73 -5.99
CA LEU A 184 -11.25 3.77 -6.48
C LEU A 184 -10.62 2.97 -5.32
N GLU A 185 -10.32 3.61 -4.19
CA GLU A 185 -9.74 2.96 -3.00
C GLU A 185 -10.67 1.96 -2.32
N LYS A 186 -11.95 2.26 -2.26
CA LYS A 186 -12.96 1.33 -1.73
C LYS A 186 -13.14 0.09 -2.59
N GLY A 187 -12.54 0.03 -3.78
CA GLY A 187 -12.75 -1.08 -4.73
C GLY A 187 -14.20 -1.20 -5.22
N VAL A 188 -15.04 -0.18 -4.96
CA VAL A 188 -16.48 -0.19 -5.26
C VAL A 188 -16.72 0.12 -6.75
N VAL A 189 -15.73 0.71 -7.43
CA VAL A 189 -15.89 1.09 -8.84
C VAL A 189 -15.87 -0.16 -9.72
N ARG A 190 -17.04 -0.59 -10.15
CA ARG A 190 -17.15 -1.58 -11.23
C ARG A 190 -16.71 -0.94 -12.54
N MET A 191 -15.54 -1.31 -13.07
CA MET A 191 -15.06 -0.85 -14.36
C MET A 191 -16.00 -1.33 -15.45
N ARG A 192 -16.61 -0.40 -16.19
CA ARG A 192 -17.48 -0.69 -17.36
C ARG A 192 -16.61 -0.96 -18.58
N ARG A 193 -16.03 -2.17 -18.64
CA ARG A 193 -15.16 -2.56 -19.75
C ARG A 193 -15.96 -2.72 -21.02
N GLN A 194 -15.55 -2.00 -22.05
CA GLN A 194 -16.12 -2.07 -23.40
C GLN A 194 -15.02 -2.11 -24.45
N ARG A 195 -15.36 -2.49 -25.65
CA ARG A 195 -14.45 -2.47 -26.80
C ARG A 195 -14.50 -1.09 -27.42
N PHE A 196 -13.36 -0.49 -27.67
CA PHE A 196 -13.27 0.79 -28.37
C PHE A 196 -11.91 0.93 -29.07
N ASP A 197 -11.85 1.81 -30.05
CA ASP A 197 -10.63 2.18 -30.74
C ASP A 197 -9.87 3.23 -29.93
N ILE A 198 -8.65 2.87 -29.47
CA ILE A 198 -7.79 3.78 -28.72
C ILE A 198 -7.25 4.92 -29.58
N VAL A 199 -7.10 4.72 -30.89
CA VAL A 199 -6.65 5.76 -31.82
C VAL A 199 -7.68 6.89 -31.90
N ALA A 200 -8.95 6.51 -32.05
CA ALA A 200 -10.06 7.46 -32.09
C ALA A 200 -10.15 8.25 -30.77
N LEU A 201 -9.96 7.57 -29.61
CA LEU A 201 -9.96 8.23 -28.32
C LEU A 201 -8.79 9.25 -28.18
N VAL A 202 -7.59 8.92 -28.64
CA VAL A 202 -6.46 9.85 -28.59
C VAL A 202 -6.71 11.07 -29.49
N ARG A 203 -7.30 10.89 -30.67
CA ARG A 203 -7.67 12.02 -31.55
C ARG A 203 -8.68 12.96 -30.89
N GLU A 204 -9.75 12.41 -30.30
CA GLU A 204 -10.74 13.20 -29.52
C GLU A 204 -10.07 14.03 -28.42
N ILE A 205 -9.06 13.46 -27.73
CA ILE A 205 -8.35 14.16 -26.67
C ILE A 205 -7.41 15.24 -27.25
N PHE A 206 -6.81 15.01 -28.41
CA PHE A 206 -6.00 16.01 -29.07
C PHE A 206 -6.87 17.22 -29.47
N GLU A 207 -8.05 17.01 -30.03
CA GLU A 207 -9.02 18.07 -30.32
C GLU A 207 -9.41 18.84 -29.05
N LEU A 208 -9.67 18.13 -27.95
CA LEU A 208 -10.02 18.75 -26.67
C LEU A 208 -8.90 19.66 -26.12
N LEU A 209 -7.64 19.25 -26.29
CA LEU A 209 -6.47 19.96 -25.72
C LEU A 209 -5.78 20.89 -26.73
N GLU A 210 -6.29 21.02 -27.95
CA GLU A 210 -5.71 21.80 -29.04
C GLU A 210 -5.45 23.25 -28.64
N GLN A 211 -6.43 23.94 -28.07
CA GLN A 211 -6.30 25.32 -27.65
C GLN A 211 -5.24 25.50 -26.57
N GLN A 212 -5.16 24.56 -25.63
CA GLN A 212 -4.16 24.60 -24.57
C GLN A 212 -2.74 24.37 -25.12
N ALA A 213 -2.58 23.39 -26.02
CA ALA A 213 -1.32 23.15 -26.72
C ALA A 213 -0.90 24.37 -27.56
N ALA A 214 -1.83 24.96 -28.30
CA ALA A 214 -1.58 26.15 -29.11
C ALA A 214 -1.10 27.38 -28.29
N ARG A 215 -1.69 27.62 -27.10
CA ARG A 215 -1.26 28.68 -26.18
C ARG A 215 0.20 28.57 -25.77
N ARG A 216 0.76 27.34 -25.73
CA ARG A 216 2.16 27.04 -25.39
C ARG A 216 3.04 26.76 -26.62
N GLY A 217 2.47 26.81 -27.81
CA GLY A 217 3.13 26.43 -29.06
C GLY A 217 3.51 24.96 -29.12
N THR A 218 2.90 24.13 -28.29
CA THR A 218 3.22 22.68 -28.20
C THR A 218 2.56 21.89 -29.33
N THR A 219 3.35 21.08 -30.05
CA THR A 219 2.86 20.20 -31.13
C THR A 219 2.40 18.86 -30.55
N LEU A 220 1.15 18.46 -30.80
CA LEU A 220 0.64 17.14 -30.45
C LEU A 220 0.83 16.17 -31.64
N ALA A 221 1.42 14.99 -31.39
CA ALA A 221 1.66 14.02 -32.44
C ALA A 221 1.39 12.58 -31.98
N MET A 222 0.94 11.72 -32.90
CA MET A 222 0.85 10.27 -32.68
C MET A 222 1.98 9.52 -33.35
N PHE A 223 2.44 8.43 -32.75
CA PHE A 223 3.42 7.52 -33.31
C PHE A 223 2.89 6.05 -33.23
N PRO A 224 3.04 5.25 -34.30
CA PRO A 224 3.55 5.63 -35.62
C PRO A 224 2.62 6.59 -36.36
N PRO A 225 3.13 7.40 -37.29
CA PRO A 225 2.31 8.40 -38.00
C PRO A 225 1.24 7.74 -38.89
N THR A 226 1.53 6.54 -39.41
CA THR A 226 0.59 5.72 -40.14
C THR A 226 0.08 4.59 -39.24
N LEU A 227 -1.12 4.76 -38.70
CA LEU A 227 -1.80 3.74 -37.91
C LEU A 227 -2.66 2.84 -38.82
N PRO A 228 -2.91 1.57 -38.42
CA PRO A 228 -3.77 0.69 -39.18
C PRO A 228 -5.13 1.33 -39.45
N SER A 229 -5.66 1.24 -40.67
CA SER A 229 -6.96 1.77 -41.04
C SER A 229 -8.10 1.17 -40.22
N ALA A 230 -7.93 -0.05 -39.71
CA ALA A 230 -8.87 -0.74 -38.83
C ALA A 230 -8.86 -0.23 -37.38
N GLY A 231 -8.01 0.76 -37.02
CA GLY A 231 -7.83 1.22 -35.65
C GLY A 231 -7.12 0.20 -34.77
N LEU A 232 -6.93 0.54 -33.49
CA LEU A 232 -6.35 -0.34 -32.46
C LEU A 232 -7.41 -0.61 -31.37
N MET A 233 -8.06 -1.77 -31.44
CA MET A 233 -9.12 -2.14 -30.50
C MET A 233 -8.57 -2.59 -29.15
N VAL A 234 -9.10 -2.02 -28.08
CA VAL A 234 -8.79 -2.36 -26.68
C VAL A 234 -10.06 -2.68 -25.88
N VAL A 235 -9.91 -3.37 -24.74
CA VAL A 235 -11.00 -3.66 -23.79
C VAL A 235 -10.69 -2.99 -22.47
N ALA A 236 -11.39 -1.90 -22.19
CA ALA A 236 -11.20 -1.11 -20.98
C ALA A 236 -12.47 -0.26 -20.69
N ASP A 237 -12.50 0.44 -19.58
CA ASP A 237 -13.49 1.49 -19.34
C ASP A 237 -13.06 2.76 -20.09
N ARG A 238 -13.76 3.07 -21.19
CA ARG A 238 -13.42 4.17 -22.10
C ARG A 238 -13.33 5.51 -21.37
N ASN A 239 -14.27 5.79 -20.47
CA ASN A 239 -14.32 7.06 -19.76
C ASN A 239 -13.15 7.21 -18.79
N ARG A 240 -12.82 6.12 -18.09
CA ARG A 240 -11.67 6.11 -17.18
C ARG A 240 -10.34 6.20 -17.94
N ILE A 241 -10.19 5.52 -19.05
CA ILE A 241 -9.00 5.65 -19.90
C ILE A 241 -8.89 7.04 -20.51
N ARG A 242 -10.03 7.65 -20.92
CA ARG A 242 -10.07 9.05 -21.33
C ARG A 242 -9.53 9.97 -20.23
N GLN A 243 -9.95 9.79 -18.99
CA GLN A 243 -9.45 10.54 -17.83
C GLN A 243 -7.92 10.38 -17.65
N VAL A 244 -7.40 9.14 -17.75
CA VAL A 244 -5.94 8.88 -17.69
C VAL A 244 -5.22 9.65 -18.80
N LEU A 245 -5.65 9.50 -20.06
CA LEU A 245 -4.97 10.12 -21.20
C LEU A 245 -5.03 11.64 -21.15
N VAL A 246 -6.17 12.24 -20.78
CA VAL A 246 -6.29 13.69 -20.58
C VAL A 246 -5.27 14.14 -19.53
N ASN A 247 -5.20 13.47 -18.39
CA ASN A 247 -4.22 13.82 -17.34
C ASN A 247 -2.77 13.71 -17.82
N LEU A 248 -2.42 12.64 -18.54
CA LEU A 248 -1.04 12.45 -19.00
C LEU A 248 -0.65 13.45 -20.07
N ILE A 249 -1.54 13.74 -21.03
CA ILE A 249 -1.29 14.67 -22.13
C ILE A 249 -1.29 16.13 -21.61
N ASP A 250 -2.22 16.47 -20.71
CA ASP A 250 -2.25 17.78 -20.06
C ASP A 250 -0.96 18.05 -19.27
N ASN A 251 -0.49 17.07 -18.50
CA ASN A 251 0.78 17.17 -17.80
C ASN A 251 1.96 17.31 -18.79
N ALA A 252 1.97 16.56 -19.89
CA ALA A 252 3.00 16.66 -20.92
C ALA A 252 3.03 18.04 -21.58
N ILE A 253 1.86 18.67 -21.81
CA ILE A 253 1.77 20.04 -22.31
C ILE A 253 2.25 21.04 -21.25
N LYS A 254 1.85 20.87 -19.98
CA LYS A 254 2.20 21.79 -18.88
C LYS A 254 3.69 21.80 -18.54
N TYR A 255 4.32 20.63 -18.52
CA TYR A 255 5.71 20.46 -18.08
C TYR A 255 6.70 20.27 -19.23
N GLY A 256 6.20 20.09 -20.46
CA GLY A 256 6.98 20.13 -21.69
C GLY A 256 7.63 21.50 -21.94
N ARG A 257 8.55 21.57 -22.88
CA ARG A 257 9.14 22.83 -23.32
C ARG A 257 8.11 23.71 -24.01
N GLU A 258 8.26 25.02 -23.90
CA GLU A 258 7.55 25.97 -24.77
C GLU A 258 7.97 25.71 -26.22
N GLN A 259 7.01 25.75 -27.14
CA GLN A 259 7.19 25.38 -28.56
C GLN A 259 7.72 23.94 -28.75
N GLY A 260 7.50 23.08 -27.74
CA GLY A 260 7.95 21.70 -27.70
C GLY A 260 6.99 20.72 -28.37
N ARG A 261 7.14 19.43 -28.04
CA ARG A 261 6.38 18.36 -28.66
C ARG A 261 5.92 17.33 -27.64
N VAL A 262 4.63 16.97 -27.71
CA VAL A 262 4.05 15.84 -26.99
C VAL A 262 3.73 14.73 -28.00
N VAL A 263 4.25 13.51 -27.73
CA VAL A 263 4.06 12.35 -28.60
C VAL A 263 3.32 11.25 -27.86
N VAL A 264 2.17 10.84 -28.39
CA VAL A 264 1.45 9.67 -27.92
C VAL A 264 1.80 8.47 -28.80
N SER A 265 2.52 7.49 -28.25
CA SER A 265 2.93 6.28 -28.96
C SER A 265 1.97 5.14 -28.66
N LEU A 266 1.46 4.49 -29.71
CA LEU A 266 0.56 3.36 -29.65
C LEU A 266 1.24 2.14 -30.30
N VAL A 267 1.75 1.22 -29.48
CA VAL A 267 2.47 0.04 -29.97
C VAL A 267 1.67 -1.22 -29.68
N GLU A 268 1.26 -1.87 -30.73
CA GLU A 268 0.54 -3.13 -30.66
C GLU A 268 1.47 -4.28 -30.32
N SER A 269 1.02 -5.20 -29.48
CA SER A 269 1.74 -6.42 -29.11
C SER A 269 0.76 -7.61 -29.07
N SER A 270 1.28 -8.84 -28.99
CA SER A 270 0.44 -10.06 -28.89
C SER A 270 -0.52 -10.05 -27.70
N ARG A 271 -0.17 -9.36 -26.60
CA ARG A 271 -0.95 -9.36 -25.35
C ARG A 271 -1.77 -8.09 -25.10
N GLY A 272 -1.65 -7.06 -25.95
CA GLY A 272 -2.34 -5.79 -25.74
C GLY A 272 -1.71 -4.64 -26.51
N VAL A 273 -2.19 -3.43 -26.23
CA VAL A 273 -1.66 -2.18 -26.79
C VAL A 273 -0.90 -1.45 -25.67
N ARG A 274 0.36 -1.11 -25.94
CA ARG A 274 1.16 -0.21 -25.10
C ARG A 274 0.90 1.21 -25.52
N ILE A 275 0.58 2.05 -24.56
CA ILE A 275 0.32 3.47 -24.73
C ILE A 275 1.40 4.21 -23.96
N ALA A 276 2.10 5.12 -24.60
CA ALA A 276 3.12 5.95 -23.97
C ALA A 276 2.92 7.41 -24.37
N VAL A 277 2.91 8.31 -23.39
CA VAL A 277 2.87 9.76 -23.57
C VAL A 277 4.25 10.31 -23.23
N ARG A 278 4.88 10.95 -24.19
CA ARG A 278 6.23 11.54 -24.05
C ARG A 278 6.18 13.04 -24.27
N ASP A 279 6.82 13.76 -23.38
CA ASP A 279 7.17 15.17 -23.52
C ASP A 279 8.69 15.37 -23.72
N ASP A 280 9.09 16.56 -24.11
CA ASP A 280 10.48 17.00 -24.25
C ASP A 280 10.87 18.02 -23.18
N GLY A 281 10.22 17.99 -22.02
CA GLY A 281 10.38 18.91 -20.91
C GLY A 281 11.69 18.78 -20.14
N ALA A 282 11.71 19.39 -18.95
CA ALA A 282 12.88 19.38 -18.07
C ALA A 282 13.25 17.99 -17.53
N GLY A 283 12.35 17.02 -17.64
CA GLY A 283 12.53 15.70 -17.05
C GLY A 283 12.34 15.71 -15.53
N ILE A 284 12.46 14.53 -14.93
CA ILE A 284 12.21 14.26 -13.50
C ILE A 284 13.44 13.60 -12.90
N ALA A 285 13.98 14.16 -11.82
CA ALA A 285 15.10 13.59 -11.10
C ALA A 285 14.74 12.21 -10.52
N PRO A 286 15.70 11.27 -10.44
CA PRO A 286 15.43 9.88 -10.00
C PRO A 286 14.71 9.78 -8.66
N GLU A 287 15.05 10.64 -7.69
CA GLU A 287 14.45 10.68 -6.35
C GLU A 287 12.94 11.02 -6.36
N HIS A 288 12.47 11.72 -7.39
CA HIS A 288 11.07 12.11 -7.53
C HIS A 288 10.24 11.10 -8.34
N GLN A 289 10.88 10.27 -9.19
CA GLN A 289 10.16 9.40 -10.13
C GLN A 289 9.23 8.38 -9.46
N SER A 290 9.59 7.86 -8.30
CA SER A 290 8.71 6.97 -7.54
C SER A 290 7.55 7.72 -6.87
N ARG A 291 7.76 8.99 -6.54
CA ARG A 291 6.85 9.81 -5.75
C ARG A 291 5.82 10.58 -6.55
N ILE A 292 6.03 10.79 -7.86
CA ILE A 292 5.08 11.54 -8.70
C ILE A 292 3.67 10.94 -8.75
N PHE A 293 3.49 9.67 -8.33
CA PHE A 293 2.21 9.00 -8.21
C PHE A 293 1.60 9.06 -6.79
N GLU A 294 2.30 9.69 -5.83
CA GLU A 294 1.76 9.98 -4.50
C GLU A 294 0.72 11.11 -4.62
N ARG A 295 -0.29 11.10 -3.75
CA ARG A 295 -1.33 12.13 -3.73
C ARG A 295 -0.74 13.46 -3.30
N PHE A 296 -1.16 14.55 -3.94
CA PHE A 296 -0.71 15.93 -3.68
C PHE A 296 0.80 16.15 -3.86
N TYR A 297 1.52 15.13 -4.35
CA TYR A 297 2.95 15.26 -4.57
C TYR A 297 3.24 16.18 -5.76
N ARG A 298 4.14 17.14 -5.54
CA ARG A 298 4.60 18.10 -6.54
C ARG A 298 6.09 18.36 -6.31
N ILE A 299 6.88 18.37 -7.37
CA ILE A 299 8.33 18.61 -7.30
C ILE A 299 8.60 20.05 -6.83
N ASP A 300 7.87 21.05 -7.37
CA ASP A 300 7.96 22.46 -7.01
C ASP A 300 6.59 23.00 -6.58
N LYS A 301 6.40 23.22 -5.28
CA LYS A 301 5.16 23.80 -4.72
C LYS A 301 4.94 25.26 -5.11
N SER A 302 6.00 26.03 -5.42
CA SER A 302 5.92 27.46 -5.73
C SER A 302 5.59 27.75 -7.20
N ARG A 303 6.24 27.08 -8.13
CA ARG A 303 6.06 27.27 -9.58
C ARG A 303 4.74 26.72 -10.13
N SER A 304 4.17 25.80 -9.41
CA SER A 304 3.01 25.04 -9.84
C SER A 304 1.67 25.65 -9.40
N ARG A 305 1.65 26.69 -8.56
CA ARG A 305 0.43 27.47 -8.25
C ARG A 305 -0.13 28.17 -9.48
N ASP A 306 0.74 28.68 -10.35
CA ASP A 306 0.32 29.35 -11.58
C ASP A 306 -0.16 28.40 -12.68
N SER A 307 0.21 27.11 -12.60
CA SER A 307 -0.19 26.07 -13.58
C SER A 307 -1.38 25.20 -13.15
N GLY A 308 -1.98 25.44 -11.98
CA GLY A 308 -3.33 24.96 -11.62
C GLY A 308 -3.49 23.44 -11.44
N GLY A 309 -2.47 22.69 -11.02
CA GLY A 309 -2.59 21.23 -10.82
C GLY A 309 -2.81 20.85 -9.35
N SER A 310 -3.80 19.99 -9.06
CA SER A 310 -4.12 19.47 -7.72
C SER A 310 -3.08 18.49 -7.15
N GLY A 311 -2.16 17.96 -7.98
CA GLY A 311 -1.28 16.86 -7.58
C GLY A 311 -1.99 15.50 -7.44
N LEU A 312 -3.26 15.41 -7.80
CA LEU A 312 -4.05 14.16 -7.73
C LEU A 312 -4.11 13.42 -9.06
N GLY A 313 -3.93 14.08 -10.18
CA GLY A 313 -4.13 13.52 -11.52
C GLY A 313 -3.30 12.25 -11.79
N LEU A 314 -2.00 12.24 -11.46
CA LEU A 314 -1.15 11.06 -11.64
C LEU A 314 -1.49 9.93 -10.65
N ALA A 315 -1.89 10.23 -9.43
CA ALA A 315 -2.38 9.25 -8.47
C ALA A 315 -3.67 8.58 -8.97
N ILE A 316 -4.64 9.36 -9.47
CA ILE A 316 -5.87 8.87 -10.10
C ILE A 316 -5.53 8.00 -11.31
N SER A 317 -4.62 8.46 -12.18
CA SER A 317 -4.20 7.70 -13.36
C SER A 317 -3.62 6.34 -12.99
N LYS A 318 -2.78 6.27 -11.95
CA LYS A 318 -2.22 5.03 -11.42
C LYS A 318 -3.33 4.08 -10.95
N HIS A 319 -4.24 4.54 -10.10
CA HIS A 319 -5.35 3.70 -9.60
C HIS A 319 -6.27 3.19 -10.72
N ILE A 320 -6.59 4.03 -11.71
CA ILE A 320 -7.38 3.60 -12.87
C ILE A 320 -6.64 2.51 -13.65
N VAL A 321 -5.36 2.69 -13.94
CA VAL A 321 -4.55 1.72 -14.69
C VAL A 321 -4.41 0.40 -13.92
N GLU A 322 -4.19 0.45 -12.60
CA GLU A 322 -4.15 -0.72 -11.72
C GLU A 322 -5.49 -1.47 -11.69
N ALA A 323 -6.63 -0.77 -11.64
CA ALA A 323 -7.95 -1.36 -11.74
C ALA A 323 -8.21 -2.05 -13.10
N HIS A 324 -7.47 -1.69 -14.15
CA HIS A 324 -7.43 -2.37 -15.43
C HIS A 324 -6.40 -3.53 -15.48
N LYS A 325 -5.85 -3.95 -14.33
CA LYS A 325 -4.84 -5.01 -14.21
C LYS A 325 -3.55 -4.71 -15.00
N SER A 326 -3.18 -3.44 -15.03
CA SER A 326 -1.97 -2.93 -15.66
C SER A 326 -1.16 -2.11 -14.65
N SER A 327 0.02 -1.63 -15.04
CA SER A 327 0.84 -0.73 -14.26
C SER A 327 1.28 0.45 -15.10
N ILE A 328 1.28 1.65 -14.50
CA ILE A 328 1.87 2.84 -15.13
C ILE A 328 3.35 2.91 -14.75
N ARG A 329 4.18 3.26 -15.72
CA ARG A 329 5.63 3.39 -15.55
C ARG A 329 6.09 4.76 -16.01
N VAL A 330 7.10 5.30 -15.33
CA VAL A 330 7.78 6.53 -15.71
C VAL A 330 9.19 6.19 -16.21
N LYS A 331 9.62 6.87 -17.27
CA LYS A 331 11.00 6.93 -17.75
C LYS A 331 11.31 8.38 -18.00
N SER A 332 12.25 8.92 -17.28
CA SER A 332 12.60 10.33 -17.38
C SER A 332 14.08 10.54 -17.14
N THR A 333 14.66 11.46 -17.91
CA THR A 333 16.04 11.94 -17.76
C THR A 333 15.98 13.47 -17.68
N LEU A 334 16.73 14.04 -16.74
CA LEU A 334 16.81 15.50 -16.62
C LEU A 334 17.33 16.12 -17.93
N GLY A 335 16.59 17.10 -18.42
CA GLY A 335 16.89 17.81 -19.68
C GLY A 335 16.41 17.13 -20.95
N GLU A 336 15.95 15.87 -20.93
CA GLU A 336 15.51 15.12 -22.13
C GLU A 336 13.99 14.91 -22.21
N GLY A 337 13.28 15.13 -21.08
CA GLY A 337 11.84 14.96 -20.99
C GLY A 337 11.39 13.72 -20.23
N THR A 338 10.07 13.46 -20.26
CA THR A 338 9.43 12.38 -19.52
C THR A 338 8.57 11.52 -20.42
N THR A 339 8.54 10.22 -20.15
CA THR A 339 7.64 9.25 -20.78
C THR A 339 6.86 8.50 -19.71
N LEU A 340 5.54 8.58 -19.78
CA LEU A 340 4.62 7.81 -18.96
C LEU A 340 3.97 6.73 -19.82
N GLU A 341 4.11 5.45 -19.43
CA GLU A 341 3.62 4.32 -20.23
C GLU A 341 2.76 3.34 -19.44
N PHE A 342 1.73 2.78 -20.08
CA PHE A 342 0.90 1.71 -19.55
C PHE A 342 0.39 0.80 -20.67
N LYS A 343 -0.29 -0.33 -20.33
CA LYS A 343 -0.82 -1.28 -21.31
C LYS A 343 -2.30 -1.51 -21.12
N LEU A 344 -3.02 -1.70 -22.24
CA LEU A 344 -4.41 -2.15 -22.24
C LEU A 344 -4.52 -3.50 -22.96
N SER A 345 -5.45 -4.35 -22.52
CA SER A 345 -5.71 -5.65 -23.12
C SER A 345 -6.44 -5.51 -24.45
N LYS A 346 -6.14 -6.38 -25.40
CA LYS A 346 -6.92 -6.56 -26.62
C LYS A 346 -8.18 -7.38 -26.38
N PRO A 347 -9.20 -7.23 -27.22
CA PRO A 347 -10.33 -8.18 -27.27
C PRO A 347 -9.79 -9.61 -27.50
N LYS A 348 -10.28 -10.59 -26.75
CA LYS A 348 -10.01 -12.00 -27.03
C LYS A 348 -10.92 -12.45 -28.19
N ASN A 349 -10.44 -13.35 -29.06
CA ASN A 349 -11.24 -13.90 -30.17
C ASN A 349 -12.57 -14.57 -29.73
N ARG A 350 -12.73 -14.90 -28.44
CA ARG A 350 -14.00 -15.43 -27.90
C ARG A 350 -15.10 -14.39 -27.75
N ASP A 351 -14.78 -13.10 -27.79
CA ASP A 351 -15.76 -12.01 -27.68
C ASP A 351 -16.30 -11.57 -29.07
N LEU A 352 -16.07 -12.36 -30.11
CA LEU A 352 -16.53 -12.11 -31.49
C LEU A 352 -17.90 -12.74 -31.82
N GLY A 353 -18.57 -13.34 -30.81
CA GLY A 353 -19.86 -13.97 -30.97
C GLY A 353 -20.85 -13.50 -29.94
N THR A 354 -21.59 -12.46 -30.22
CA THR A 354 -23.02 -12.17 -30.01
C THR A 354 -23.33 -10.75 -30.44
#